data_b76457342756deae57abc24c62c5684c
#
_entry.id   b76457342756deae57abc24c62c5684c
#
_cell.length_a   1.000
_cell.length_b   1.000
_cell.length_c   1.000
_cell.angle_alpha   90.00
_cell.angle_beta   90.00
_cell.angle_gamma   90.00
#
_symmetry.space_group_name_H-M   'P 1'
#
loop_
_entity.id
_entity.type
_entity.pdbx_description
1 polymer ?
#
loop_
_entity_poly.entity_id
_entity_poly.type
_entity_poly.pdbx_seq_one_letter_code
_entity_poly.pdbx_strand_id
1 'polypeptide(L)'
;MKKLLSILMLSWAFVYGQAQQSVDMDWWREGRFGMFIHWGLYSVAAGEWNGKPVDGIGEWIQNFAKVPNNEYEKLADKLTLAKYNPEEWVKLAKQAGARYIVFTTKHHEGFCMYPSEVSDFDIERT
;
A
#
# COMPACT_ATOMS: atom_id res chain seq x y z
N MET A 1 29.20 -11.25 -42.50
CA MET A 1 28.58 -10.09 -41.84
C MET A 1 27.06 -10.09 -41.97
N LYS A 2 26.44 -10.29 -43.15
CA LYS A 2 24.95 -10.27 -43.29
C LYS A 2 24.23 -11.36 -42.49
N LYS A 3 24.78 -12.56 -42.32
CA LYS A 3 24.19 -13.66 -41.55
C LYS A 3 24.23 -13.42 -40.02
N LEU A 4 25.26 -12.74 -39.51
CA LEU A 4 25.34 -12.37 -38.08
C LEU A 4 24.30 -11.30 -37.71
N LEU A 5 24.07 -10.33 -38.60
CA LEU A 5 23.04 -9.30 -38.37
C LEU A 5 21.61 -9.90 -38.30
N SER A 6 21.34 -10.91 -39.15
CA SER A 6 20.03 -11.59 -39.16
C SER A 6 19.78 -12.38 -37.87
N ILE A 7 20.80 -12.99 -37.28
CA ILE A 7 20.69 -13.72 -36.00
C ILE A 7 20.47 -12.76 -34.85
N LEU A 8 21.14 -11.60 -34.84
CA LEU A 8 20.92 -10.58 -33.83
C LEU A 8 19.51 -9.98 -33.90
N MET A 9 18.98 -9.71 -35.08
CA MET A 9 17.60 -9.22 -35.20
C MET A 9 16.54 -10.25 -34.76
N LEU A 10 16.77 -11.55 -35.01
CA LEU A 10 15.87 -12.60 -34.53
C LEU A 10 15.92 -12.74 -32.99
N SER A 11 17.10 -12.60 -32.38
CA SER A 11 17.20 -12.63 -30.90
C SER A 11 16.55 -11.43 -30.23
N TRP A 12 16.59 -10.24 -30.84
CA TRP A 12 15.87 -9.07 -30.37
C TRP A 12 14.35 -9.22 -30.50
N ALA A 13 13.86 -9.77 -31.58
CA ALA A 13 12.44 -10.05 -31.74
C ALA A 13 11.92 -11.08 -30.73
N PHE A 14 12.76 -12.04 -30.29
CA PHE A 14 12.39 -13.01 -29.26
C PHE A 14 12.34 -12.40 -27.86
N VAL A 15 13.19 -11.41 -27.56
CA VAL A 15 13.19 -10.70 -26.27
C VAL A 15 11.99 -9.74 -26.15
N TYR A 16 11.58 -9.11 -27.25
CA TYR A 16 10.38 -8.26 -27.27
C TYR A 16 9.08 -9.03 -27.45
N GLY A 17 9.15 -10.29 -27.87
CA GLY A 17 7.99 -11.17 -28.04
C GLY A 17 7.56 -11.94 -26.79
N GLN A 18 8.17 -11.69 -25.62
CA GLN A 18 7.60 -12.04 -24.33
C GLN A 18 6.41 -11.10 -24.12
N ALA A 19 5.35 -11.39 -24.84
CA ALA A 19 4.09 -10.67 -24.77
C ALA A 19 3.74 -10.51 -23.28
N GLN A 20 3.64 -9.29 -22.86
CA GLN A 20 3.03 -8.89 -21.63
C GLN A 20 1.73 -9.70 -21.51
N GLN A 21 1.75 -10.78 -20.72
CA GLN A 21 0.54 -11.55 -20.47
C GLN A 21 -0.47 -10.54 -19.96
N SER A 22 -1.50 -10.27 -20.74
CA SER A 22 -2.58 -9.41 -20.31
C SER A 22 -3.16 -10.02 -19.05
N VAL A 23 -2.96 -9.34 -17.92
CA VAL A 23 -3.55 -9.77 -16.66
C VAL A 23 -5.06 -9.78 -16.88
N ASP A 24 -5.66 -10.95 -16.67
CA ASP A 24 -7.12 -11.04 -16.72
C ASP A 24 -7.70 -10.18 -15.58
N MET A 25 -8.36 -9.09 -15.97
CA MET A 25 -8.98 -8.14 -15.07
C MET A 25 -10.51 -8.29 -15.00
N ASP A 26 -11.06 -9.32 -15.62
CA ASP A 26 -12.52 -9.50 -15.66
C ASP A 26 -13.08 -9.74 -14.26
N TRP A 27 -12.37 -10.49 -13.43
CA TRP A 27 -12.73 -10.67 -12.02
C TRP A 27 -12.91 -9.34 -11.26
N TRP A 28 -12.08 -8.34 -11.55
CA TRP A 28 -12.14 -7.01 -10.91
C TRP A 28 -13.27 -6.16 -11.49
N ARG A 29 -13.43 -6.19 -12.82
CA ARG A 29 -14.53 -5.49 -13.50
C ARG A 29 -15.90 -6.01 -13.08
N GLU A 30 -16.03 -7.32 -12.88
CA GLU A 30 -17.24 -7.98 -12.39
C GLU A 30 -17.42 -7.80 -10.88
N GLY A 31 -16.34 -7.64 -10.14
CA GLY A 31 -16.34 -7.51 -8.69
C GLY A 31 -17.12 -6.30 -8.18
N ARG A 32 -16.99 -5.15 -8.81
CA ARG A 32 -17.69 -3.86 -8.62
C ARG A 32 -17.83 -3.34 -7.19
N PHE A 33 -17.77 -4.19 -6.17
CA PHE A 33 -17.88 -3.84 -4.76
C PHE A 33 -16.71 -4.42 -3.98
N GLY A 34 -15.91 -3.54 -3.38
CA GLY A 34 -14.74 -3.89 -2.58
C GLY A 34 -14.70 -3.13 -1.27
N MET A 35 -13.96 -3.66 -0.30
CA MET A 35 -13.64 -2.98 0.94
C MET A 35 -12.29 -2.27 0.78
N PHE A 36 -12.26 -0.96 1.06
CA PHE A 36 -11.02 -0.18 1.03
C PHE A 36 -10.59 0.13 2.47
N ILE A 37 -9.35 -0.25 2.83
CA ILE A 37 -8.79 -0.07 4.16
C ILE A 37 -7.64 0.92 4.08
N HIS A 38 -7.78 2.06 4.75
CA HIS A 38 -6.72 3.00 5.03
C HIS A 38 -6.12 2.70 6.40
N TRP A 39 -4.86 2.29 6.43
CA TRP A 39 -4.15 2.00 7.67
C TRP A 39 -2.67 2.36 7.54
N GLY A 40 -2.16 3.09 8.52
CA GLY A 40 -0.81 3.60 8.59
C GLY A 40 -0.58 4.30 9.92
N LEU A 41 0.50 5.06 10.08
CA LEU A 41 0.82 5.77 11.32
C LEU A 41 -0.24 6.80 11.72
N TYR A 42 -0.95 7.37 10.75
CA TYR A 42 -2.08 8.27 11.01
C TYR A 42 -3.21 7.62 11.83
N SER A 43 -3.34 6.30 11.80
CA SER A 43 -4.30 5.56 12.63
C SER A 43 -3.94 5.62 14.11
N VAL A 44 -2.65 5.74 14.44
CA VAL A 44 -2.17 5.92 15.83
C VAL A 44 -2.53 7.28 16.35
N ALA A 45 -2.44 8.32 15.50
CA ALA A 45 -2.81 9.68 15.86
C ALA A 45 -4.33 9.84 16.04
N ALA A 46 -5.14 9.05 15.35
CA ALA A 46 -6.60 8.97 15.49
C ALA A 46 -7.31 10.35 15.41
N GLY A 47 -6.81 11.25 14.56
CA GLY A 47 -7.38 12.59 14.39
C GLY A 47 -6.95 13.63 15.40
N GLU A 48 -6.04 13.29 16.32
CA GLU A 48 -5.53 14.22 17.34
C GLU A 48 -4.00 14.32 17.30
N TRP A 49 -3.50 15.53 17.60
CA TRP A 49 -2.07 15.75 17.79
C TRP A 49 -1.83 16.59 19.06
N ASN A 50 -0.98 16.08 19.96
CA ASN A 50 -0.71 16.71 21.27
C ASN A 50 -1.99 17.04 22.06
N GLY A 51 -2.97 16.14 22.06
CA GLY A 51 -4.24 16.27 22.77
C GLY A 51 -5.20 17.31 22.19
N LYS A 52 -4.97 17.72 20.94
CA LYS A 52 -5.86 18.66 20.23
C LYS A 52 -6.40 18.00 18.96
N PRO A 53 -7.70 18.08 18.70
CA PRO A 53 -8.28 17.66 17.43
C PRO A 53 -7.61 18.39 16.26
N VAL A 54 -7.38 17.66 15.17
CA VAL A 54 -6.86 18.21 13.91
C VAL A 54 -7.92 18.07 12.84
N ASP A 55 -8.38 19.19 12.31
CA ASP A 55 -9.40 19.20 11.27
C ASP A 55 -8.87 18.60 9.97
N GLY A 56 -9.76 17.93 9.26
CA GLY A 56 -9.48 17.30 7.96
C GLY A 56 -9.48 15.77 8.03
N ILE A 57 -8.90 15.15 7.01
CA ILE A 57 -8.82 13.69 6.91
C ILE A 57 -7.57 13.17 7.62
N GLY A 58 -7.71 12.05 8.33
CA GLY A 58 -6.66 11.50 9.21
C GLY A 58 -5.36 11.17 8.50
N GLU A 59 -5.42 10.72 7.26
CA GLU A 59 -4.26 10.38 6.44
C GLU A 59 -3.35 11.58 6.13
N TRP A 60 -3.85 12.80 6.31
CA TRP A 60 -3.11 14.04 6.12
C TRP A 60 -2.74 14.74 7.42
N ILE A 61 -2.94 14.10 8.57
CA ILE A 61 -2.74 14.70 9.89
C ILE A 61 -1.34 15.28 10.06
N GLN A 62 -0.31 14.62 9.54
CA GLN A 62 1.06 15.13 9.59
C GLN A 62 1.16 16.51 8.93
N ASN A 63 0.55 16.67 7.77
CA ASN A 63 0.56 17.92 7.02
C ASN A 63 -0.28 19.01 7.68
N PHE A 64 -1.49 18.69 8.12
CA PHE A 64 -2.42 19.65 8.71
C PHE A 64 -1.93 20.15 10.08
N ALA A 65 -1.40 19.25 10.91
CA ALA A 65 -0.80 19.62 12.18
C ALA A 65 0.65 20.12 12.07
N LYS A 66 1.22 20.15 10.84
CA LYS A 66 2.61 20.56 10.55
C LYS A 66 3.64 19.82 11.41
N VAL A 67 3.44 18.52 11.56
CA VAL A 67 4.29 17.68 12.41
C VAL A 67 5.61 17.42 11.70
N PRO A 68 6.77 17.75 12.32
CA PRO A 68 8.08 17.40 11.77
C PRO A 68 8.25 15.88 11.61
N ASN A 69 8.99 15.45 10.58
CA ASN A 69 9.19 14.02 10.29
C ASN A 69 9.73 13.26 11.50
N ASN A 70 10.74 13.79 12.18
CA ASN A 70 11.38 13.18 13.33
C ASN A 70 10.45 13.02 14.56
N GLU A 71 9.34 13.76 14.61
CA GLU A 71 8.31 13.56 15.63
C GLU A 71 7.24 12.59 15.16
N TYR A 72 6.87 12.67 13.89
CA TYR A 72 5.86 11.80 13.31
C TYR A 72 6.31 10.33 13.27
N GLU A 73 7.60 10.09 12.94
CA GLU A 73 8.20 8.75 12.92
C GLU A 73 8.08 8.00 14.25
N LYS A 74 8.02 8.71 15.38
CA LYS A 74 7.83 8.11 16.72
C LYS A 74 6.47 7.43 16.89
N LEU A 75 5.53 7.67 16.00
CA LEU A 75 4.26 6.94 15.99
C LEU A 75 4.47 5.45 15.65
N ALA A 76 5.55 5.10 14.94
CA ALA A 76 5.88 3.70 14.66
C ALA A 76 6.04 2.89 15.95
N ASP A 77 6.66 3.45 16.98
CA ASP A 77 6.84 2.80 18.29
C ASP A 77 5.50 2.54 19.01
N LYS A 78 4.44 3.20 18.58
CA LYS A 78 3.09 3.09 19.16
C LYS A 78 2.13 2.28 18.30
N LEU A 79 2.52 1.94 17.06
CA LEU A 79 1.71 1.14 16.18
C LEU A 79 1.73 -0.31 16.67
N THR A 80 0.67 -0.72 17.34
CA THR A 80 0.55 -2.09 17.83
C THR A 80 -0.39 -2.89 16.95
N LEU A 81 -0.04 -4.14 16.67
CA LEU A 81 -0.87 -5.08 15.93
C LEU A 81 -1.66 -6.01 16.85
N ALA A 82 -1.73 -5.70 18.15
CA ALA A 82 -2.30 -6.56 19.18
C ALA A 82 -3.77 -6.96 18.94
N LYS A 83 -4.53 -6.14 18.23
CA LYS A 83 -5.93 -6.41 17.88
C LYS A 83 -6.13 -6.74 16.40
N TYR A 84 -5.04 -6.89 15.65
CA TYR A 84 -5.12 -7.20 14.24
C TYR A 84 -5.51 -8.66 14.04
N ASN A 85 -6.62 -8.88 13.35
CA ASN A 85 -7.10 -10.20 12.98
C ASN A 85 -7.53 -10.19 11.51
N PRO A 86 -6.66 -10.59 10.59
CA PRO A 86 -6.94 -10.55 9.16
C PRO A 86 -8.10 -11.48 8.75
N GLU A 87 -8.29 -12.59 9.46
CA GLU A 87 -9.39 -13.53 9.18
C GLU A 87 -10.74 -12.89 9.46
N GLU A 88 -10.86 -12.15 10.56
CA GLU A 88 -12.09 -11.40 10.87
C GLU A 88 -12.37 -10.31 9.83
N TRP A 89 -11.36 -9.61 9.38
CA TRP A 89 -11.51 -8.58 8.34
C TRP A 89 -12.00 -9.18 7.03
N VAL A 90 -11.39 -10.29 6.59
CA VAL A 90 -11.83 -11.00 5.39
C VAL A 90 -13.25 -11.53 5.54
N LYS A 91 -13.59 -12.10 6.72
CA LYS A 91 -14.94 -12.56 7.01
C LYS A 91 -15.96 -11.43 6.93
N LEU A 92 -15.67 -10.29 7.52
CA LEU A 92 -16.51 -9.10 7.47
C LEU A 92 -16.72 -8.60 6.04
N ALA A 93 -15.65 -8.51 5.26
CA ALA A 93 -15.72 -8.12 3.86
C ALA A 93 -16.62 -9.07 3.05
N LYS A 94 -16.46 -10.38 3.25
CA LYS A 94 -17.32 -11.39 2.60
C LYS A 94 -18.78 -11.27 3.02
N GLN A 95 -19.06 -11.07 4.31
CA GLN A 95 -20.42 -10.90 4.83
C GLN A 95 -21.08 -9.62 4.28
N ALA A 96 -20.31 -8.57 4.07
CA ALA A 96 -20.75 -7.33 3.43
C ALA A 96 -20.98 -7.48 1.91
N GLY A 97 -20.58 -8.60 1.31
CA GLY A 97 -20.68 -8.85 -0.13
C GLY A 97 -19.50 -8.29 -0.93
N ALA A 98 -18.41 -7.86 -0.29
CA ALA A 98 -17.23 -7.40 -0.99
C ALA A 98 -16.56 -8.54 -1.75
N ARG A 99 -16.12 -8.24 -2.96
CA ARG A 99 -15.45 -9.19 -3.86
C ARG A 99 -13.93 -9.08 -3.82
N TYR A 100 -13.41 -7.97 -3.31
CA TYR A 100 -11.99 -7.70 -3.14
C TYR A 100 -11.77 -6.74 -1.98
N ILE A 101 -10.52 -6.69 -1.51
CA ILE A 101 -10.05 -5.73 -0.52
C ILE A 101 -8.91 -4.93 -1.15
N VAL A 102 -8.93 -3.62 -0.98
CA VAL A 102 -7.81 -2.73 -1.27
C VAL A 102 -7.23 -2.27 0.06
N PHE A 103 -5.94 -2.40 0.20
CA PHE A 103 -5.21 -2.02 1.41
C PHE A 103 -4.13 -0.99 1.08
N THR A 104 -4.09 0.12 1.81
CA THR A 104 -3.03 1.12 1.66
C THR A 104 -1.75 0.62 2.30
N THR A 105 -0.87 0.04 1.53
CA THR A 105 0.42 -0.46 2.03
C THR A 105 1.46 0.63 2.22
N LYS A 106 1.26 1.80 1.61
CA LYS A 106 2.04 3.03 1.79
C LYS A 106 1.16 4.23 1.45
N HIS A 107 1.15 5.24 2.28
CA HIS A 107 0.37 6.46 2.07
C HIS A 107 1.26 7.71 2.00
N HIS A 108 0.69 8.92 2.11
CA HIS A 108 1.41 10.19 1.95
C HIS A 108 2.53 10.42 2.95
N GLU A 109 2.43 9.90 4.17
CA GLU A 109 3.47 9.99 5.20
C GLU A 109 4.72 9.18 4.88
N GLY A 110 4.62 8.24 3.91
CA GLY A 110 5.75 7.46 3.44
C GLY A 110 6.06 6.19 4.24
N PHE A 111 5.33 5.91 5.32
CA PHE A 111 5.48 4.67 6.09
C PHE A 111 5.03 3.45 5.28
N CYS A 112 5.87 2.42 5.22
CA CYS A 112 5.57 1.18 4.52
C CYS A 112 4.98 0.15 5.50
N MET A 113 3.75 -0.29 5.25
CA MET A 113 3.11 -1.39 5.99
C MET A 113 3.62 -2.78 5.57
N TYR A 114 4.82 -2.84 5.02
CA TYR A 114 5.53 -4.04 4.59
C TYR A 114 7.04 -3.83 4.76
N PRO A 115 7.85 -4.89 4.92
CA PRO A 115 9.31 -4.78 4.92
C PRO A 115 9.81 -4.17 3.62
N SER A 116 10.59 -3.08 3.71
CA SER A 116 11.05 -2.34 2.55
C SER A 116 12.56 -2.43 2.39
N GLU A 117 13.03 -2.85 1.22
CA GLU A 117 14.48 -2.89 0.90
C GLU A 117 15.05 -1.50 0.55
N VAL A 118 14.19 -0.47 0.41
CA VAL A 118 14.60 0.87 -0.04
C VAL A 118 14.33 1.98 0.98
N SER A 119 13.73 1.66 2.11
CA SER A 119 13.39 2.61 3.17
C SER A 119 13.37 1.90 4.52
N ASP A 120 14.02 2.47 5.51
CA ASP A 120 13.95 1.99 6.89
C ASP A 120 12.69 2.49 7.62
N PHE A 121 11.84 3.26 6.96
CA PHE A 121 10.59 3.75 7.52
C PHE A 121 9.46 2.79 7.21
N ASP A 122 9.44 1.66 7.90
CA ASP A 122 8.53 0.54 7.64
C ASP A 122 8.12 -0.22 8.91
N ILE A 123 7.29 -1.25 8.71
CA ILE A 123 6.66 -2.04 9.76
C ILE A 123 7.66 -2.88 10.59
N GLU A 124 8.86 -3.16 10.11
CA GLU A 124 9.87 -3.91 10.87
C GLU A 124 10.44 -3.09 12.04
N ARG A 125 10.21 -1.79 12.06
CA ARG A 125 10.58 -0.89 13.16
C ARG A 125 9.56 -0.80 14.30
N THR A 126 8.44 -1.51 14.22
CA THR A 126 7.35 -1.45 15.19
C THR A 126 7.36 -2.60 16.18
#